data_778b145680e90b6edc2b7603149f9d27
#
_entry.id   778b145680e90b6edc2b7603149f9d27
#
_cell.length_a   1.000
_cell.length_b   1.000
_cell.length_c   1.000
_cell.angle_alpha   90.00
_cell.angle_beta   90.00
_cell.angle_gamma   90.00
#
_symmetry.space_group_name_H-M   'P 1'
#
loop_
_entity.id
_entity.type
_entity.pdbx_description
1 polymer ?
#
loop_
_entity_poly.entity_id
_entity_poly.type
_entity_poly.pdbx_seq_one_letter_code
_entity_poly.pdbx_strand_id
1 'polypeptide(L)'
;MSKEKLFKELIANMSEDGEITSSEYEILLEKGKDLGFDKKTVDLLIEMELSEFSENSYSNDSESEKSEIEDNETLTFESAITRGGGILTPDIIIIDSDSVTYKKRNKYLINVDSITVPISKISSVELDTSLWGTDIIIKTFGAGEIIGKKFTKSDAKQIRKLIQERQR
;
A
#
# COMPACT_ATOMS: atom_id res chain seq x y z
N MET A 1 -13.67 17.20 -25.37
CA MET A 1 -13.00 16.67 -24.16
C MET A 1 -13.41 15.23 -24.03
N SER A 2 -12.47 14.29 -23.82
CA SER A 2 -12.85 12.87 -23.66
C SER A 2 -13.51 12.66 -22.29
N LYS A 3 -14.41 11.68 -22.19
CA LYS A 3 -15.08 11.32 -20.93
C LYS A 3 -14.06 10.95 -19.83
N GLU A 4 -13.00 10.30 -20.22
CA GLU A 4 -11.91 9.92 -19.34
C GLU A 4 -11.18 11.15 -18.77
N LYS A 5 -10.86 12.14 -19.61
CA LYS A 5 -10.21 13.37 -19.15
C LYS A 5 -11.09 14.14 -18.16
N LEU A 6 -12.40 14.22 -18.45
CA LEU A 6 -13.37 14.85 -17.53
C LEU A 6 -13.42 14.12 -16.18
N PHE A 7 -13.37 12.79 -16.22
CA PHE A 7 -13.43 11.99 -15.01
C PHE A 7 -12.14 12.09 -14.19
N LYS A 8 -10.97 12.10 -14.81
CA LYS A 8 -9.68 12.35 -14.16
C LYS A 8 -9.63 13.74 -13.48
N GLU A 9 -10.13 14.75 -14.14
CA GLU A 9 -10.23 16.10 -13.59
C GLU A 9 -11.16 16.15 -12.35
N LEU A 10 -12.24 15.34 -12.35
CA LEU A 10 -13.11 15.18 -11.20
C LEU A 10 -12.41 14.47 -10.03
N ILE A 11 -11.65 13.42 -10.33
CA ILE A 11 -10.85 12.71 -9.31
C ILE A 11 -9.82 13.67 -8.70
N ALA A 12 -9.05 14.37 -9.51
CA ALA A 12 -8.04 15.33 -9.06
C ALA A 12 -8.62 16.41 -8.12
N ASN A 13 -9.82 16.92 -8.45
CA ASN A 13 -10.50 17.88 -7.58
C ASN A 13 -10.98 17.30 -6.24
N MET A 14 -11.34 16.01 -6.20
CA MET A 14 -11.79 15.34 -4.98
C MET A 14 -10.63 14.81 -4.13
N SER A 15 -9.47 14.60 -4.73
CA SER A 15 -8.25 14.15 -4.05
C SER A 15 -7.24 15.28 -3.81
N GLU A 16 -7.68 16.52 -3.68
CA GLU A 16 -6.82 17.69 -3.49
C GLU A 16 -5.96 17.58 -2.21
N ASP A 17 -6.46 16.89 -1.20
CA ASP A 17 -5.75 16.57 0.05
C ASP A 17 -4.89 15.28 -0.03
N GLY A 18 -4.84 14.63 -1.20
CA GLY A 18 -4.11 13.38 -1.43
C GLY A 18 -4.87 12.12 -0.99
N GLU A 19 -6.09 12.26 -0.49
CA GLU A 19 -6.94 11.15 -0.03
C GLU A 19 -8.33 11.24 -0.68
N ILE A 20 -8.99 10.08 -0.80
CA ILE A 20 -10.40 10.00 -1.22
C ILE A 20 -11.19 9.39 -0.08
N THR A 21 -12.11 10.14 0.49
CA THR A 21 -13.02 9.67 1.52
C THR A 21 -14.05 8.69 0.96
N SER A 22 -14.69 7.92 1.85
CA SER A 22 -15.76 6.98 1.43
C SER A 22 -16.90 7.67 0.71
N SER A 23 -17.27 8.88 1.12
CA SER A 23 -18.33 9.67 0.48
C SER A 23 -17.95 10.14 -0.90
N GLU A 24 -16.71 10.59 -1.10
CA GLU A 24 -16.16 10.99 -2.40
C GLU A 24 -16.05 9.80 -3.35
N TYR A 25 -15.64 8.66 -2.84
CA TYR A 25 -15.59 7.43 -3.62
C TYR A 25 -16.96 7.00 -4.14
N GLU A 26 -18.00 7.07 -3.30
CA GLU A 26 -19.39 6.79 -3.73
C GLU A 26 -19.84 7.75 -4.83
N ILE A 27 -19.53 9.04 -4.70
CA ILE A 27 -19.81 10.05 -5.74
C ILE A 27 -19.04 9.73 -7.03
N LEU A 28 -17.78 9.36 -6.93
CA LEU A 28 -16.97 8.97 -8.09
C LEU A 28 -17.53 7.72 -8.78
N LEU A 29 -17.99 6.73 -8.02
CA LEU A 29 -18.65 5.54 -8.59
C LEU A 29 -19.92 5.91 -9.35
N GLU A 30 -20.77 6.77 -8.80
CA GLU A 30 -21.99 7.24 -9.43
C GLU A 30 -21.69 8.01 -10.71
N LYS A 31 -20.78 8.98 -10.66
CA LYS A 31 -20.36 9.78 -11.82
C LYS A 31 -19.65 8.95 -12.88
N GLY A 32 -18.82 8.00 -12.48
CA GLY A 32 -18.18 7.05 -13.40
C GLY A 32 -19.21 6.23 -14.16
N LYS A 33 -20.23 5.74 -13.46
CA LYS A 33 -21.36 5.00 -14.07
C LYS A 33 -22.15 5.86 -15.06
N ASP A 34 -22.42 7.12 -14.73
CA ASP A 34 -23.09 8.08 -15.62
C ASP A 34 -22.28 8.33 -16.91
N LEU A 35 -20.97 8.31 -16.83
CA LEU A 35 -20.06 8.42 -17.98
C LEU A 35 -19.91 7.11 -18.76
N GLY A 36 -20.45 5.99 -18.22
CA GLY A 36 -20.42 4.67 -18.84
C GLY A 36 -19.18 3.84 -18.48
N PHE A 37 -18.49 4.18 -17.39
CA PHE A 37 -17.40 3.39 -16.84
C PHE A 37 -17.95 2.29 -15.91
N ASP A 38 -17.37 1.11 -15.97
CA ASP A 38 -17.62 0.09 -14.97
C ASP A 38 -16.80 0.37 -13.70
N LYS A 39 -17.14 -0.31 -12.62
CA LYS A 39 -16.46 -0.11 -11.33
C LYS A 39 -14.94 -0.30 -11.42
N LYS A 40 -14.48 -1.29 -12.20
CA LYS A 40 -13.05 -1.56 -12.37
C LYS A 40 -12.31 -0.42 -13.05
N THR A 41 -12.95 0.17 -14.05
CA THR A 41 -12.40 1.34 -14.77
C THR A 41 -12.36 2.56 -13.86
N VAL A 42 -13.39 2.78 -13.05
CA VAL A 42 -13.42 3.86 -12.04
C VAL A 42 -12.29 3.66 -11.03
N ASP A 43 -12.17 2.47 -10.47
CA ASP A 43 -11.12 2.12 -9.52
C ASP A 43 -9.72 2.34 -10.10
N LEU A 44 -9.49 1.93 -11.35
CA LEU A 44 -8.21 2.10 -12.05
C LEU A 44 -7.88 3.59 -12.30
N LEU A 45 -8.85 4.39 -12.72
CA LEU A 45 -8.63 5.82 -12.98
C LEU A 45 -8.33 6.60 -11.70
N ILE A 46 -9.00 6.27 -10.60
CA ILE A 46 -8.73 6.84 -9.28
C ILE A 46 -7.29 6.52 -8.86
N GLU A 47 -6.88 5.27 -9.03
CA GLU A 47 -5.55 4.81 -8.71
C GLU A 47 -4.46 5.53 -9.49
N MET A 48 -4.64 5.65 -10.79
CA MET A 48 -3.69 6.35 -11.66
C MET A 48 -3.51 7.80 -11.22
N GLU A 49 -4.60 8.48 -10.88
CA GLU A 49 -4.57 9.88 -10.47
C GLU A 49 -3.88 10.07 -9.10
N LEU A 50 -4.17 9.20 -8.14
CA LEU A 50 -3.53 9.23 -6.82
C LEU A 50 -2.04 8.88 -6.89
N SER A 51 -1.63 7.97 -7.79
CA SER A 51 -0.22 7.63 -7.97
C SER A 51 0.59 8.77 -8.59
N GLU A 52 0.01 9.50 -9.56
CA GLU A 52 0.62 10.71 -10.13
C GLU A 52 0.77 11.81 -9.07
N PHE A 53 -0.16 11.91 -8.13
CA PHE A 53 -0.10 12.88 -7.03
C PHE A 53 1.03 12.54 -6.04
N SER A 54 1.23 11.27 -5.72
CA SER A 54 2.31 10.83 -4.83
C SER A 54 3.69 11.02 -5.45
N GLU A 55 3.87 10.74 -6.75
CA GLU A 55 5.14 10.97 -7.44
C GLU A 55 5.52 12.46 -7.50
N ASN A 56 4.57 13.36 -7.67
CA ASN A 56 4.80 14.80 -7.66
C ASN A 56 5.12 15.35 -6.25
N SER A 57 4.71 14.68 -5.19
CA SER A 57 5.03 15.07 -3.81
C SER A 57 6.47 14.71 -3.41
N TYR A 58 7.07 13.72 -4.06
CA TYR A 58 8.46 13.31 -3.81
C TYR A 58 9.51 14.06 -4.66
N SER A 59 9.08 14.93 -5.59
CA SER A 59 9.99 15.60 -6.53
C SER A 59 10.65 16.88 -5.99
N ASN A 60 10.40 17.30 -4.76
CA ASN A 60 10.92 18.55 -4.21
C ASN A 60 11.92 18.41 -3.05
N ASP A 61 12.40 17.20 -2.72
CA ASP A 61 13.50 17.05 -1.80
C ASP A 61 14.39 15.85 -2.20
N SER A 62 15.20 16.07 -3.23
CA SER A 62 16.30 15.16 -3.56
C SER A 62 17.55 15.97 -3.81
N GLU A 63 18.12 16.53 -2.77
CA GLU A 63 19.54 16.82 -2.74
C GLU A 63 20.21 15.80 -1.83
N SER A 64 21.05 15.03 -2.47
CA SER A 64 21.92 14.00 -1.95
C SER A 64 22.64 14.40 -0.66
N GLU A 65 22.38 13.71 0.43
CA GLU A 65 23.40 13.46 1.42
C GLU A 65 23.56 11.97 1.65
N LYS A 66 24.71 11.50 1.23
CA LYS A 66 25.29 10.25 1.69
C LYS A 66 25.60 10.43 3.18
N SER A 67 24.68 10.05 4.04
CA SER A 67 24.95 9.93 5.46
C SER A 67 24.89 8.45 5.84
N GLU A 68 25.90 8.09 6.59
CA GLU A 68 26.17 6.82 7.23
C GLU A 68 24.87 6.16 7.76
N ILE A 69 24.76 4.87 7.49
CA ILE A 69 23.65 4.02 7.91
C ILE A 69 23.57 4.05 9.43
N GLU A 70 22.73 4.93 9.99
CA GLU A 70 22.27 4.74 11.36
C GLU A 70 21.28 3.57 11.36
N ASP A 71 21.54 2.62 12.25
CA ASP A 71 20.92 1.29 12.44
C ASP A 71 19.42 1.36 12.89
N ASN A 72 18.72 2.44 12.55
CA ASN A 72 17.38 2.75 13.05
C ASN A 72 16.38 3.16 11.94
N GLU A 73 16.60 2.73 10.71
CA GLU A 73 15.72 3.09 9.60
C GLU A 73 14.42 2.28 9.64
N THR A 74 13.31 2.98 9.89
CA THR A 74 11.96 2.43 9.77
C THR A 74 11.55 2.46 8.30
N LEU A 75 11.26 1.30 7.72
CA LEU A 75 10.83 1.16 6.33
C LEU A 75 9.36 0.77 6.26
N THR A 76 8.61 1.47 5.41
CA THR A 76 7.18 1.23 5.19
C THR A 76 6.93 0.71 3.79
N PHE A 77 6.17 -0.37 3.68
CA PHE A 77 5.76 -1.00 2.43
C PHE A 77 4.24 -1.08 2.36
N GLU A 78 3.69 -0.73 1.21
CA GLU A 78 2.24 -0.77 0.99
C GLU A 78 1.89 -1.78 -0.11
N SER A 79 0.72 -2.42 0.04
CA SER A 79 0.26 -3.36 -0.98
C SER A 79 -0.08 -2.63 -2.27
N ALA A 80 0.31 -3.23 -3.40
CA ALA A 80 0.13 -2.64 -4.71
C ALA A 80 -1.35 -2.68 -5.14
N ILE A 81 -1.92 -1.52 -5.32
CA ILE A 81 -3.29 -1.31 -5.77
C ILE A 81 -3.49 -1.88 -7.19
N THR A 82 -2.52 -1.71 -8.08
CA THR A 82 -2.50 -2.24 -9.47
C THR A 82 -2.64 -3.76 -9.55
N ARG A 83 -2.51 -4.45 -8.43
CA ARG A 83 -2.53 -5.91 -8.37
C ARG A 83 -3.69 -6.49 -7.58
N GLY A 84 -4.75 -5.69 -7.34
CA GLY A 84 -5.96 -6.10 -6.66
C GLY A 84 -5.91 -5.91 -5.14
N GLY A 85 -4.97 -5.11 -4.64
CA GLY A 85 -5.04 -4.49 -3.33
C GLY A 85 -6.24 -3.55 -3.24
N GLY A 86 -6.70 -3.24 -2.04
CA GLY A 86 -7.79 -2.28 -1.86
C GLY A 86 -7.28 -0.85 -2.04
N ILE A 87 -7.84 -0.10 -2.98
CA ILE A 87 -7.49 1.32 -3.21
C ILE A 87 -7.61 2.14 -1.93
N LEU A 88 -8.68 1.90 -1.18
CA LEU A 88 -8.98 2.62 0.06
C LEU A 88 -8.42 1.94 1.31
N THR A 89 -7.88 0.73 1.19
CA THR A 89 -7.44 -0.08 2.33
C THR A 89 -6.24 -0.93 1.98
N PRO A 90 -5.07 -0.32 1.67
CA PRO A 90 -3.87 -1.09 1.44
C PRO A 90 -3.45 -1.84 2.70
N ASP A 91 -2.89 -3.02 2.52
CA ASP A 91 -2.15 -3.70 3.56
C ASP A 91 -0.79 -3.00 3.70
N ILE A 92 -0.40 -2.63 4.92
CA ILE A 92 0.84 -1.90 5.19
C ILE A 92 1.74 -2.77 6.08
N ILE A 93 3.00 -2.93 5.69
CA ILE A 93 4.04 -3.56 6.51
C ILE A 93 5.11 -2.51 6.83
N ILE A 94 5.32 -2.29 8.12
CA ILE A 94 6.36 -1.40 8.65
C ILE A 94 7.42 -2.28 9.30
N ILE A 95 8.68 -2.06 8.96
CA ILE A 95 9.81 -2.81 9.52
C ILE A 95 10.72 -1.84 10.25
N ASP A 96 10.80 -1.99 11.57
CA ASP A 96 11.72 -1.28 12.44
C ASP A 96 12.96 -2.14 12.70
N SER A 97 13.92 -1.61 13.47
CA SER A 97 15.15 -2.33 13.86
C SER A 97 14.88 -3.69 14.55
N ASP A 98 13.81 -3.81 15.31
CA ASP A 98 13.50 -4.96 16.16
C ASP A 98 12.11 -5.53 15.99
N SER A 99 11.25 -4.89 15.21
CA SER A 99 9.84 -5.28 15.04
C SER A 99 9.31 -5.18 13.60
N VAL A 100 8.27 -5.95 13.35
CA VAL A 100 7.45 -5.85 12.14
C VAL A 100 6.03 -5.51 12.56
N THR A 101 5.50 -4.41 12.04
CA THR A 101 4.12 -3.98 12.25
C THR A 101 3.32 -4.14 10.97
N TYR A 102 2.28 -4.94 11.04
CA TYR A 102 1.30 -5.06 9.96
C TYR A 102 0.06 -4.24 10.31
N LYS A 103 -0.39 -3.42 9.37
CA LYS A 103 -1.61 -2.63 9.50
C LYS A 103 -2.56 -2.98 8.36
N LYS A 104 -3.82 -3.21 8.71
CA LYS A 104 -4.90 -3.41 7.76
C LYS A 104 -6.05 -2.46 8.09
N ARG A 105 -6.45 -1.63 7.12
CA ARG A 105 -7.65 -0.83 7.26
C ARG A 105 -8.89 -1.68 6.96
N ASN A 106 -9.89 -1.58 7.82
CA ASN A 106 -11.20 -2.16 7.55
C ASN A 106 -11.93 -1.40 6.43
N LYS A 107 -12.76 -2.12 5.65
CA LYS A 107 -13.57 -1.58 4.53
C LYS A 107 -14.38 -0.32 4.87
N TYR A 108 -14.58 -0.01 6.14
CA TYR A 108 -15.37 1.14 6.60
C TYR A 108 -14.49 2.30 7.11
N LEU A 109 -13.16 2.27 6.90
CA LEU A 109 -12.20 3.33 7.26
C LEU A 109 -12.20 3.75 8.75
N ILE A 110 -12.96 3.06 9.61
CA ILE A 110 -13.15 3.45 11.01
C ILE A 110 -12.14 2.79 11.94
N ASN A 111 -11.65 1.58 11.59
CA ASN A 111 -10.71 0.83 12.42
C ASN A 111 -9.50 0.36 11.62
N VAL A 112 -8.33 0.55 12.19
CA VAL A 112 -7.06 0.00 11.70
C VAL A 112 -6.69 -1.16 12.61
N ASP A 113 -6.74 -2.38 12.08
CA ASP A 113 -6.18 -3.54 12.78
C ASP A 113 -4.66 -3.49 12.64
N SER A 114 -3.95 -3.39 13.75
CA SER A 114 -2.50 -3.33 13.79
C SER A 114 -1.95 -4.47 14.64
N ILE A 115 -1.03 -5.23 14.07
CA ILE A 115 -0.33 -6.32 14.74
C ILE A 115 1.16 -6.03 14.67
N THR A 116 1.82 -5.91 15.83
CA THR A 116 3.28 -5.75 15.92
C THR A 116 3.89 -7.02 16.48
N VAL A 117 4.91 -7.54 15.80
CA VAL A 117 5.64 -8.74 16.18
C VAL A 117 7.14 -8.43 16.25
N PRO A 118 7.82 -8.73 17.35
CA PRO A 118 9.28 -8.65 17.41
C PRO A 118 9.93 -9.55 16.35
N ILE A 119 10.96 -9.08 15.68
CA ILE A 119 11.68 -9.82 14.63
C ILE A 119 12.24 -11.14 15.20
N SER A 120 12.65 -11.13 16.46
CA SER A 120 13.11 -12.35 17.17
C SER A 120 12.03 -13.43 17.37
N LYS A 121 10.76 -13.09 17.20
CA LYS A 121 9.63 -14.02 17.25
C LYS A 121 9.17 -14.51 15.88
N ILE A 122 9.76 -14.04 14.80
CA ILE A 122 9.45 -14.51 13.44
C ILE A 122 10.19 -15.82 13.19
N SER A 123 9.46 -16.85 12.80
CA SER A 123 10.01 -18.18 12.49
C SER A 123 10.34 -18.34 11.02
N SER A 124 9.53 -17.79 10.12
CA SER A 124 9.76 -17.80 8.68
C SER A 124 9.00 -16.68 7.96
N VAL A 125 9.51 -16.28 6.79
CA VAL A 125 8.84 -15.40 5.86
C VAL A 125 8.71 -16.11 4.52
N GLU A 126 7.48 -16.43 4.14
CA GLU A 126 7.15 -17.09 2.88
C GLU A 126 6.55 -16.08 1.90
N LEU A 127 6.81 -16.25 0.62
CA LEU A 127 6.28 -15.42 -0.46
C LEU A 127 5.46 -16.30 -1.40
N ASP A 128 4.17 -16.04 -1.49
CA ASP A 128 3.28 -16.64 -2.48
C ASP A 128 3.07 -15.67 -3.64
N THR A 129 3.70 -15.98 -4.78
CA THR A 129 3.73 -15.08 -5.93
C THR A 129 2.76 -15.55 -7.00
N SER A 130 1.81 -14.69 -7.35
CA SER A 130 0.85 -14.87 -8.43
C SER A 130 1.08 -13.86 -9.56
N LEU A 131 0.29 -13.94 -10.64
CA LEU A 131 0.26 -12.92 -11.71
C LEU A 131 -0.21 -11.55 -11.19
N TRP A 132 -0.99 -11.54 -10.12
CA TRP A 132 -1.69 -10.37 -9.58
C TRP A 132 -1.02 -9.77 -8.33
N GLY A 133 0.19 -10.22 -7.99
CA GLY A 133 0.93 -9.74 -6.83
C GLY A 133 1.54 -10.87 -6.01
N THR A 134 2.24 -10.49 -4.96
CA THR A 134 2.87 -11.40 -4.02
C THR A 134 2.24 -11.25 -2.66
N ASP A 135 1.72 -12.33 -2.11
CA ASP A 135 1.27 -12.38 -0.73
C ASP A 135 2.48 -12.74 0.16
N ILE A 136 2.61 -12.04 1.28
CA ILE A 136 3.71 -12.21 2.24
C ILE A 136 3.13 -12.88 3.48
N ILE A 137 3.66 -14.04 3.83
CA ILE A 137 3.22 -14.81 4.99
C ILE A 137 4.36 -14.80 6.02
N ILE A 138 4.17 -14.09 7.12
CA ILE A 138 5.12 -14.00 8.23
C ILE A 138 4.63 -14.91 9.34
N LYS A 139 5.31 -16.03 9.57
CA LYS A 139 4.98 -16.99 10.62
C LYS A 139 5.75 -16.66 11.89
N THR A 140 5.10 -16.84 13.04
CA THR A 140 5.67 -16.50 14.34
C THR A 140 5.72 -17.70 15.27
N PHE A 141 6.67 -17.68 16.20
CA PHE A 141 6.73 -18.68 17.27
C PHE A 141 5.58 -18.46 18.26
N GLY A 142 4.52 -19.28 18.17
CA GLY A 142 3.43 -19.33 19.16
C GLY A 142 2.31 -18.27 19.00
N ALA A 143 2.41 -17.33 18.06
CA ALA A 143 1.44 -16.23 17.92
C ALA A 143 0.65 -16.25 16.60
N GLY A 144 0.73 -17.33 15.82
CA GLY A 144 0.05 -17.43 14.53
C GLY A 144 0.85 -16.86 13.35
N GLU A 145 0.15 -16.35 12.35
CA GLU A 145 0.75 -15.82 11.14
C GLU A 145 0.15 -14.45 10.75
N ILE A 146 0.96 -13.62 10.11
CA ILE A 146 0.54 -12.37 9.47
C ILE A 146 0.54 -12.61 7.97
N ILE A 147 -0.56 -12.27 7.29
CA ILE A 147 -0.69 -12.39 5.85
C ILE A 147 -0.93 -11.00 5.26
N GLY A 148 0.12 -10.44 4.66
CA GLY A 148 0.06 -9.21 3.86
C GLY A 148 -0.20 -9.55 2.39
N LYS A 149 -1.24 -8.97 1.79
CA LYS A 149 -1.70 -9.36 0.45
C LYS A 149 -1.32 -8.35 -0.61
N LYS A 150 -1.02 -8.84 -1.82
CA LYS A 150 -0.90 -8.04 -3.04
C LYS A 150 0.23 -7.01 -3.05
N PHE A 151 1.34 -7.32 -2.44
CA PHE A 151 2.57 -6.53 -2.57
C PHE A 151 3.22 -6.71 -3.96
N THR A 152 4.08 -5.77 -4.36
CA THR A 152 4.93 -5.99 -5.53
C THR A 152 5.95 -7.10 -5.25
N LYS A 153 6.44 -7.75 -6.31
CA LYS A 153 7.53 -8.75 -6.17
C LYS A 153 8.80 -8.16 -5.56
N SER A 154 9.07 -6.90 -5.89
CA SER A 154 10.23 -6.17 -5.38
C SER A 154 10.12 -5.97 -3.88
N ASP A 155 9.00 -5.37 -3.44
CA ASP A 155 8.76 -5.08 -2.02
C ASP A 155 8.72 -6.34 -1.18
N ALA A 156 8.03 -7.37 -1.67
CA ALA A 156 7.97 -8.66 -0.96
C ALA A 156 9.36 -9.29 -0.76
N LYS A 157 10.24 -9.23 -1.77
CA LYS A 157 11.62 -9.70 -1.65
C LYS A 157 12.43 -8.83 -0.69
N GLN A 158 12.25 -7.52 -0.74
CA GLN A 158 12.93 -6.58 0.14
C GLN A 158 12.49 -6.76 1.59
N ILE A 159 11.19 -6.87 1.86
CA ILE A 159 10.63 -7.18 3.18
C ILE A 159 11.26 -8.46 3.75
N ARG A 160 11.26 -9.55 2.99
CA ARG A 160 11.87 -10.81 3.42
C ARG A 160 13.35 -10.66 3.74
N LYS A 161 14.09 -9.98 2.85
CA LYS A 161 15.52 -9.74 3.02
C LYS A 161 15.82 -8.95 4.31
N LEU A 162 15.10 -7.84 4.53
CA LEU A 162 15.26 -7.00 5.71
C LEU A 162 14.98 -7.76 7.01
N ILE A 163 13.89 -8.53 7.07
CA ILE A 163 13.57 -9.35 8.24
C ILE A 163 14.69 -10.35 8.51
N GLN A 164 15.20 -11.05 7.47
CA GLN A 164 16.29 -12.02 7.61
C GLN A 164 17.61 -11.39 8.04
N GLU A 165 17.91 -10.19 7.58
CA GLU A 165 19.12 -9.44 7.97
C GLU A 165 19.05 -9.01 9.44
N ARG A 166 17.87 -8.57 9.90
CA ARG A 166 17.66 -8.12 11.29
C ARG A 166 17.46 -9.26 12.28
N GLN A 167 17.30 -10.49 11.82
CA GLN A 167 17.28 -11.71 12.66
C GLN A 167 18.68 -12.21 13.05
N ARG A 168 19.74 -11.69 12.45
CA ARG A 168 21.11 -12.08 12.71
C ARG A 168 21.73 -11.32 13.87
#